data_f26433c301fc86ad8e9fef80cfb34560
#
_entry.id   f26433c301fc86ad8e9fef80cfb34560
#
_cell.length_a   1.000
_cell.length_b   1.000
_cell.length_c   1.000
_cell.angle_alpha   90.00
_cell.angle_beta   90.00
_cell.angle_gamma   90.00
#
_symmetry.space_group_name_H-M   'P 1'
#
loop_
_entity.id
_entity.type
_entity.pdbx_description
1 polymer ?
#
loop_
_entity_poly.entity_id
_entity_poly.type
_entity_poly.pdbx_seq_one_letter_code
_entity_poly.pdbx_strand_id
1 'polypeptide(L)'
;MTSDDAPWRVLPLLVLAQFAGTSPWFAVNAVMPDLQQAYGWPDSALGTLTSAVQAGFILGTLVFALGGVADRFNARRVFLACALAASACTLAALAFAGQLGALHAWRAATGFFLAGIYPVGMKIAAQWYRGGLGGALG
;
A
#
# COMPACT_ATOMS: atom_id res chain seq x y z
N MET A 1 -25.11 13.87 7.52
CA MET A 1 -24.04 14.07 8.52
C MET A 1 -23.12 15.15 7.97
N THR A 2 -23.03 16.25 8.67
CA THR A 2 -22.08 17.33 8.37
C THR A 2 -20.70 16.92 8.89
N SER A 3 -19.62 17.59 8.46
CA SER A 3 -18.25 17.32 8.93
C SER A 3 -18.10 17.38 10.46
N ASP A 4 -19.03 18.08 11.13
CA ASP A 4 -19.06 18.25 12.59
C ASP A 4 -19.56 17.01 13.35
N ASP A 5 -20.17 16.03 12.65
CA ASP A 5 -20.72 14.80 13.26
C ASP A 5 -19.71 13.64 13.31
N ALA A 6 -18.56 13.76 12.65
CA ALA A 6 -17.55 12.71 12.67
C ALA A 6 -16.79 12.74 14.01
N PRO A 7 -16.72 11.61 14.77
CA PRO A 7 -15.95 11.55 16.00
C PRO A 7 -14.50 11.99 15.76
N TRP A 8 -13.96 12.86 16.61
CA TRP A 8 -12.60 13.40 16.47
C TRP A 8 -11.47 12.31 16.31
N ARG A 9 -11.76 11.09 16.74
CA ARG A 9 -10.84 9.95 16.64
C ARG A 9 -10.76 9.37 15.23
N VAL A 10 -11.74 9.63 14.36
CA VAL A 10 -11.83 8.98 13.03
C VAL A 10 -10.67 9.41 12.14
N LEU A 11 -10.37 10.69 12.07
CA LEU A 11 -9.29 11.21 11.23
C LEU A 11 -7.90 10.69 11.67
N PRO A 12 -7.50 10.80 12.94
CA PRO A 12 -6.22 10.26 13.40
C PRO A 12 -6.08 8.74 13.16
N LEU A 13 -7.14 7.98 13.40
CA LEU A 13 -7.13 6.53 13.15
C LEU A 13 -7.02 6.20 11.67
N LEU A 14 -7.70 6.94 10.79
CA LEU A 14 -7.58 6.78 9.35
C LEU A 14 -6.17 7.11 8.86
N VAL A 15 -5.59 8.22 9.32
CA VAL A 15 -4.23 8.62 8.97
C VAL A 15 -3.22 7.56 9.42
N LEU A 16 -3.32 7.09 10.66
CA LEU A 16 -2.43 6.05 11.18
C LEU A 16 -2.59 4.72 10.43
N ALA A 17 -3.83 4.31 10.14
CA ALA A 17 -4.10 3.10 9.37
C ALA A 17 -3.56 3.20 7.95
N GLN A 18 -3.72 4.36 7.31
CA GLN A 18 -3.22 4.63 5.97
C GLN A 18 -1.69 4.63 5.95
N PHE A 19 -1.06 5.30 6.91
CA PHE A 19 0.40 5.32 7.08
C PHE A 19 0.96 3.92 7.28
N ALA A 20 0.40 3.15 8.22
CA ALA A 20 0.82 1.78 8.47
C ALA A 20 0.59 0.87 7.26
N GLY A 21 -0.57 0.99 6.59
CA GLY A 21 -0.92 0.19 5.42
C GLY A 21 -0.06 0.47 4.21
N THR A 22 0.46 1.70 4.05
CA THR A 22 1.32 2.09 2.92
C THR A 22 2.82 1.94 3.21
N SER A 23 3.22 1.72 4.46
CA SER A 23 4.63 1.55 4.84
C SER A 23 5.37 0.44 4.06
N PRO A 24 4.75 -0.68 3.63
CA PRO A 24 5.39 -1.70 2.80
C PRO A 24 5.93 -1.16 1.46
N TRP A 25 5.41 -0.03 0.96
CA TRP A 25 5.96 0.63 -0.22
C TRP A 25 7.44 0.96 -0.06
N PHE A 26 7.83 1.46 1.11
CA PHE A 26 9.17 1.95 1.39
C PHE A 26 10.07 0.93 2.10
N ALA A 27 9.54 -0.20 2.55
CA ALA A 27 10.24 -1.13 3.42
C ALA A 27 11.58 -1.62 2.84
N VAL A 28 11.63 -1.99 1.55
CA VAL A 28 12.86 -2.43 0.90
C VAL A 28 13.84 -1.28 0.68
N ASN A 29 13.34 -0.07 0.41
CA ASN A 29 14.19 1.09 0.20
C ASN A 29 15.02 1.43 1.46
N ALA A 30 14.43 1.23 2.64
CA ALA A 30 15.09 1.51 3.91
C ALA A 30 16.28 0.59 4.20
N VAL A 31 16.23 -0.66 3.71
CA VAL A 31 17.27 -1.69 3.94
C VAL A 31 18.15 -1.94 2.72
N MET A 32 17.95 -1.18 1.63
CA MET A 32 18.66 -1.41 0.37
C MET A 32 20.18 -1.35 0.49
N PRO A 33 20.80 -0.37 1.20
CA PRO A 33 22.24 -0.33 1.35
C PRO A 33 22.80 -1.61 1.98
N ASP A 34 22.12 -2.15 2.99
CA ASP A 34 22.54 -3.38 3.66
C ASP A 34 22.42 -4.59 2.75
N LEU A 35 21.35 -4.65 1.93
CA LEU A 35 21.14 -5.72 0.95
C LEU A 35 22.18 -5.67 -0.18
N GLN A 36 22.52 -4.49 -0.65
CA GLN A 36 23.56 -4.31 -1.66
C GLN A 36 24.93 -4.77 -1.14
N GLN A 37 25.25 -4.41 0.09
CA GLN A 37 26.51 -4.81 0.72
C GLN A 37 26.53 -6.33 0.99
N ALA A 38 25.44 -6.91 1.46
CA ALA A 38 25.37 -8.32 1.83
C ALA A 38 25.40 -9.25 0.61
N TYR A 39 24.75 -8.87 -0.49
CA TYR A 39 24.55 -9.73 -1.67
C TYR A 39 25.28 -9.25 -2.93
N GLY A 40 26.01 -8.15 -2.85
CA GLY A 40 26.76 -7.61 -3.99
C GLY A 40 25.86 -7.10 -5.13
N TRP A 41 24.69 -6.56 -4.82
CA TRP A 41 23.74 -6.13 -5.84
C TRP A 41 24.17 -4.79 -6.48
N PRO A 42 23.87 -4.59 -7.78
CA PRO A 42 24.22 -3.35 -8.47
C PRO A 42 23.40 -2.17 -7.94
N ASP A 43 23.93 -0.95 -8.11
CA ASP A 43 23.25 0.29 -7.71
C ASP A 43 21.88 0.47 -8.36
N SER A 44 21.70 -0.11 -9.56
CA SER A 44 20.40 -0.11 -10.26
C SER A 44 19.32 -0.95 -9.58
N ALA A 45 19.67 -1.85 -8.64
CA ALA A 45 18.71 -2.75 -7.99
C ALA A 45 17.58 -1.98 -7.29
N LEU A 46 17.89 -0.87 -6.62
CA LEU A 46 16.89 -0.01 -5.98
C LEU A 46 15.85 0.50 -6.99
N GLY A 47 16.32 1.02 -8.13
CA GLY A 47 15.45 1.55 -9.17
C GLY A 47 14.53 0.46 -9.77
N THR A 48 15.09 -0.72 -10.06
CA THR A 48 14.31 -1.82 -10.63
C THR A 48 13.29 -2.39 -9.65
N LEU A 49 13.63 -2.51 -8.36
CA LEU A 49 12.70 -2.95 -7.32
C LEU A 49 11.59 -1.91 -7.05
N THR A 50 11.93 -0.62 -7.13
CA THR A 50 10.93 0.46 -7.06
C THR A 50 9.99 0.41 -8.28
N SER A 51 10.52 0.18 -9.47
CA SER A 51 9.70 -0.01 -10.67
C SER A 51 8.79 -1.23 -10.56
N ALA A 52 9.26 -2.32 -9.95
CA ALA A 52 8.44 -3.52 -9.75
C ALA A 52 7.23 -3.25 -8.84
N VAL A 53 7.41 -2.54 -7.71
CA VAL A 53 6.28 -2.19 -6.85
C VAL A 53 5.32 -1.22 -7.54
N GLN A 54 5.81 -0.29 -8.33
CA GLN A 54 4.97 0.64 -9.11
C GLN A 54 4.16 -0.09 -10.17
N ALA A 55 4.79 -1.00 -10.93
CA ALA A 55 4.11 -1.82 -11.92
C ALA A 55 2.99 -2.67 -11.29
N GLY A 56 3.29 -3.30 -10.16
CA GLY A 56 2.30 -4.03 -9.37
C GLY A 56 1.14 -3.14 -8.93
N PHE A 57 1.42 -1.93 -8.46
CA PHE A 57 0.40 -0.96 -8.05
C PHE A 57 -0.49 -0.52 -9.21
N ILE A 58 0.09 -0.24 -10.38
CA ILE A 58 -0.67 0.13 -11.59
C ILE A 58 -1.61 -1.03 -11.98
N LEU A 59 -1.08 -2.26 -12.04
CA LEU A 59 -1.87 -3.44 -12.36
C LEU A 59 -2.98 -3.67 -11.33
N GLY A 60 -2.66 -3.58 -10.05
CA GLY A 60 -3.64 -3.71 -8.97
C GLY A 60 -4.74 -2.66 -9.05
N THR A 61 -4.37 -1.39 -9.29
CA THR A 61 -5.34 -0.30 -9.47
C THR A 61 -6.30 -0.59 -10.62
N LEU A 62 -5.78 -1.06 -11.75
CA LEU A 62 -6.59 -1.42 -12.91
C LEU A 62 -7.55 -2.57 -12.59
N VAL A 63 -7.05 -3.65 -11.97
CA VAL A 63 -7.87 -4.81 -11.59
C VAL A 63 -8.95 -4.43 -10.58
N PHE A 64 -8.61 -3.67 -9.55
CA PHE A 64 -9.58 -3.24 -8.53
C PHE A 64 -10.62 -2.27 -9.09
N ALA A 65 -10.22 -1.37 -10.00
CA ALA A 65 -11.14 -0.43 -10.64
C ALA A 65 -12.11 -1.16 -11.58
N LEU A 66 -11.59 -1.99 -12.50
CA LEU A 66 -12.42 -2.74 -13.45
C LEU A 66 -13.32 -3.76 -12.73
N GLY A 67 -12.82 -4.37 -11.66
CA GLY A 67 -13.59 -5.29 -10.80
C GLY A 67 -14.63 -4.61 -9.93
N GLY A 68 -14.59 -3.28 -9.78
CA GLY A 68 -15.45 -2.53 -8.88
C GLY A 68 -15.29 -2.97 -7.42
N VAL A 69 -14.09 -3.43 -7.03
CA VAL A 69 -13.87 -4.09 -5.74
C VAL A 69 -14.27 -3.20 -4.57
N ALA A 70 -13.94 -1.90 -4.64
CA ALA A 70 -14.28 -0.95 -3.60
C ALA A 70 -15.79 -0.66 -3.49
N ASP A 71 -16.57 -0.97 -4.54
CA ASP A 71 -18.02 -0.73 -4.59
C ASP A 71 -18.83 -2.00 -4.25
N ARG A 72 -18.31 -3.16 -4.64
CA ARG A 72 -18.96 -4.46 -4.42
C ARG A 72 -18.73 -5.02 -3.03
N PHE A 73 -17.60 -4.69 -2.40
CA PHE A 73 -17.22 -5.23 -1.10
C PHE A 73 -17.15 -4.14 -0.03
N ASN A 74 -17.23 -4.55 1.23
CA ASN A 74 -17.05 -3.63 2.34
C ASN A 74 -15.64 -3.04 2.33
N ALA A 75 -15.54 -1.71 2.18
CA ALA A 75 -14.28 -0.99 2.04
C ALA A 75 -13.29 -1.29 3.17
N ARG A 76 -13.75 -1.41 4.42
CA ARG A 76 -12.88 -1.72 5.57
C ARG A 76 -12.28 -3.12 5.49
N ARG A 77 -13.06 -4.10 4.99
CA ARG A 77 -12.57 -5.48 4.79
C ARG A 77 -11.57 -5.56 3.65
N VAL A 78 -11.82 -4.85 2.55
CA VAL A 78 -10.88 -4.75 1.43
C VAL A 78 -9.57 -4.12 1.89
N PHE A 79 -9.64 -2.99 2.60
CA PHE A 79 -8.47 -2.32 3.17
C PHE A 79 -7.64 -3.27 4.05
N LEU A 80 -8.29 -3.93 5.01
CA LEU A 80 -7.60 -4.84 5.94
C LEU A 80 -6.99 -6.03 5.21
N ALA A 81 -7.73 -6.69 4.32
CA ALA A 81 -7.23 -7.84 3.55
C ALA A 81 -6.02 -7.46 2.70
N CYS A 82 -6.08 -6.31 2.01
CA CYS A 82 -4.98 -5.82 1.20
C CYS A 82 -3.77 -5.41 2.05
N ALA A 83 -3.97 -4.79 3.22
CA ALA A 83 -2.89 -4.44 4.13
C ALA A 83 -2.17 -5.69 4.67
N LEU A 84 -2.92 -6.71 5.07
CA LEU A 84 -2.35 -7.98 5.52
C LEU A 84 -1.60 -8.71 4.38
N ALA A 85 -2.18 -8.74 3.17
CA ALA A 85 -1.53 -9.35 2.01
C ALA A 85 -0.25 -8.60 1.61
N ALA A 86 -0.26 -7.26 1.57
CA ALA A 86 0.94 -6.47 1.29
C ALA A 86 2.04 -6.68 2.33
N SER A 87 1.67 -6.75 3.61
CA SER A 87 2.61 -7.06 4.70
C SER A 87 3.19 -8.46 4.57
N ALA A 88 2.35 -9.46 4.27
CA ALA A 88 2.81 -10.83 4.04
C ALA A 88 3.77 -10.93 2.84
N CYS A 89 3.48 -10.25 1.72
CA CYS A 89 4.38 -10.16 0.57
C CYS A 89 5.71 -9.50 0.93
N THR A 90 5.69 -8.46 1.77
CA THR A 90 6.91 -7.78 2.23
C THR A 90 7.76 -8.71 3.13
N LEU A 91 7.13 -9.46 4.03
CA LEU A 91 7.82 -10.46 4.86
C LEU A 91 8.39 -11.60 4.00
N ALA A 92 7.63 -12.07 3.02
CA ALA A 92 8.12 -13.07 2.07
C ALA A 92 9.32 -12.54 1.25
N ALA A 93 9.27 -11.27 0.84
CA ALA A 93 10.39 -10.63 0.17
C ALA A 93 11.67 -10.67 1.01
N LEU A 94 11.58 -10.46 2.34
CA LEU A 94 12.73 -10.56 3.25
C LEU A 94 13.26 -11.99 3.33
N ALA A 95 12.38 -13.02 3.33
CA ALA A 95 12.81 -14.42 3.36
C ALA A 95 13.59 -14.83 2.09
N PHE A 96 13.35 -14.15 0.96
CA PHE A 96 14.04 -14.40 -0.31
C PHE A 96 15.02 -13.27 -0.68
N ALA A 97 15.51 -12.51 0.31
CA ALA A 97 16.35 -11.34 0.09
C ALA A 97 17.62 -11.60 -0.71
N GLY A 98 18.18 -12.82 -0.67
CA GLY A 98 19.34 -13.20 -1.49
C GLY A 98 19.04 -13.47 -2.96
N GLN A 99 17.78 -13.48 -3.39
CA GLN A 99 17.36 -13.80 -4.75
C GLN A 99 16.67 -12.59 -5.39
N LEU A 100 17.43 -11.81 -6.15
CA LEU A 100 16.93 -10.55 -6.73
C LEU A 100 15.67 -10.73 -7.58
N GLY A 101 15.56 -11.82 -8.35
CA GLY A 101 14.38 -12.13 -9.15
C GLY A 101 13.13 -12.41 -8.31
N ALA A 102 13.27 -13.17 -7.23
CA ALA A 102 12.17 -13.42 -6.29
C ALA A 102 11.74 -12.13 -5.59
N LEU A 103 12.71 -11.29 -5.25
CA LEU A 103 12.44 -9.99 -4.63
C LEU A 103 11.62 -9.08 -5.54
N HIS A 104 11.91 -9.04 -6.85
CA HIS A 104 11.09 -8.30 -7.83
C HIS A 104 9.65 -8.81 -7.86
N ALA A 105 9.44 -10.14 -7.86
CA ALA A 105 8.10 -10.72 -7.86
C ALA A 105 7.31 -10.34 -6.59
N TRP A 106 7.93 -10.45 -5.42
CA TRP A 106 7.29 -10.06 -4.15
C TRP A 106 7.03 -8.56 -4.05
N ARG A 107 7.92 -7.72 -4.61
CA ARG A 107 7.71 -6.27 -4.69
C ARG A 107 6.53 -5.93 -5.60
N ALA A 108 6.41 -6.57 -6.75
CA ALA A 108 5.24 -6.41 -7.63
C ALA A 108 3.95 -6.85 -6.93
N ALA A 109 3.96 -8.00 -6.24
CA ALA A 109 2.81 -8.45 -5.45
C ALA A 109 2.46 -7.48 -4.31
N THR A 110 3.45 -6.93 -3.59
CA THR A 110 3.23 -5.88 -2.59
C THR A 110 2.52 -4.68 -3.22
N GLY A 111 3.03 -4.18 -4.35
CA GLY A 111 2.41 -3.08 -5.09
C GLY A 111 0.96 -3.35 -5.47
N PHE A 112 0.68 -4.55 -5.98
CA PHE A 112 -0.66 -4.96 -6.35
C PHE A 112 -1.66 -4.81 -5.20
N PHE A 113 -1.31 -5.29 -4.02
CA PHE A 113 -2.20 -5.18 -2.85
C PHE A 113 -2.25 -3.75 -2.27
N LEU A 114 -1.20 -2.94 -2.40
CA LEU A 114 -1.22 -1.53 -2.01
C LEU A 114 -2.28 -0.73 -2.77
N ALA A 115 -2.65 -1.14 -3.97
CA ALA A 115 -3.74 -0.54 -4.73
C ALA A 115 -5.12 -0.67 -4.05
N GLY A 116 -5.30 -1.68 -3.19
CA GLY A 116 -6.50 -1.84 -2.38
C GLY A 116 -6.46 -1.09 -1.04
N ILE A 117 -5.39 -0.35 -0.75
CA ILE A 117 -5.21 0.40 0.50
C ILE A 117 -5.48 1.88 0.28
N TYR A 118 -4.70 2.55 -0.57
CA TYR A 118 -4.77 4.00 -0.70
C TYR A 118 -6.14 4.49 -1.25
N PRO A 119 -6.64 4.03 -2.41
CA PRO A 119 -7.93 4.49 -2.92
C PRO A 119 -9.10 4.10 -2.01
N VAL A 120 -9.02 2.93 -1.38
CA VAL A 120 -10.07 2.44 -0.47
C VAL A 120 -10.07 3.24 0.84
N GLY A 121 -8.89 3.60 1.36
CA GLY A 121 -8.76 4.49 2.53
C GLY A 121 -9.36 5.87 2.26
N MET A 122 -9.11 6.44 1.08
CA MET A 122 -9.72 7.69 0.63
C MET A 122 -11.25 7.57 0.55
N LYS A 123 -11.78 6.44 0.06
CA LYS A 123 -13.23 6.19 0.04
C LYS A 123 -13.80 6.11 1.46
N ILE A 124 -13.11 5.47 2.40
CA ILE A 124 -13.52 5.42 3.81
C ILE A 124 -13.55 6.84 4.39
N ALA A 125 -12.52 7.66 4.14
CA ALA A 125 -12.49 9.05 4.58
C ALA A 125 -13.67 9.84 4.01
N ALA A 126 -13.95 9.70 2.71
CA ALA A 126 -15.06 10.37 2.05
C ALA A 126 -16.44 10.01 2.62
N GLN A 127 -16.61 8.82 3.19
CA GLN A 127 -17.85 8.42 3.85
C GLN A 127 -18.10 9.18 5.17
N TRP A 128 -17.03 9.57 5.87
CA TRP A 128 -17.10 10.30 7.14
C TRP A 128 -17.10 11.82 6.97
N TYR A 129 -16.43 12.34 5.94
CA TYR A 129 -16.19 13.79 5.75
C TYR A 129 -16.84 14.32 4.47
N ARG A 130 -18.14 14.05 4.27
CA ARG A 130 -18.88 14.42 3.04
C ARG A 130 -18.89 15.94 2.75
N GLY A 131 -18.84 16.80 3.77
CA GLY A 131 -18.88 18.26 3.62
C GLY A 131 -17.54 18.96 3.76
N GLY A 132 -16.48 18.29 4.21
CA GLY A 132 -15.18 18.89 4.52
C GLY A 132 -14.00 18.05 4.01
N LEU A 133 -14.19 17.31 2.93
CA LEU A 133 -13.20 16.33 2.42
C LEU A 133 -11.86 16.99 2.10
N GLY A 134 -11.86 18.18 1.51
CA GLY A 134 -10.64 18.93 1.21
C GLY A 134 -9.80 19.25 2.44
N GLY A 135 -10.43 19.66 3.53
CA GLY A 135 -9.75 19.94 4.80
C GLY A 135 -9.30 18.68 5.56
N ALA A 136 -9.90 17.52 5.27
CA ALA A 136 -9.52 16.24 5.90
C ALA A 136 -8.40 15.51 5.14
N LEU A 137 -8.21 15.83 3.86
CA LEU A 137 -7.27 15.14 2.96
C LEU A 137 -6.10 16.02 2.49
N GLY A 138 -6.20 17.32 2.66
CA GLY A 138 -5.15 18.33 2.41
C GLY A 138 -4.46 18.69 3.67
#